data_26c1ebf4a498796a3b8e382ad7e32b54
#
_entry.id   26c1ebf4a498796a3b8e382ad7e32b54
#
_cell.length_a   1.000
_cell.length_b   1.000
_cell.length_c   1.000
_cell.angle_alpha   90.00
_cell.angle_beta   90.00
_cell.angle_gamma   90.00
#
_symmetry.space_group_name_H-M   'P 1'
#
loop_
_entity.id
_entity.type
_entity.pdbx_description
1 polymer ?
#
loop_
_entity_poly.entity_id
_entity_poly.type
_entity_poly.pdbx_seq_one_letter_code
_entity_poly.pdbx_strand_id
1 'polypeptide(L)'
;SGKFPYFSETVRGTLTDVFLIYGQPVADWAILFRPFYWGYLFLSIGKGMAFFWCGRYIALFLVSFEFGMLLTEKKKGLSVTYAFMMLFAPAVQWWFAINGFVEMLIYFQLSILLLCCYMKTEKQWQRILCLAGIMISAGGFILTIYPAWQIPMAYLIAGVGIWAILENYQECRMQKRDWIMIGIAATVFCAA
;
A
#
# COMPACT_ATOMS: atom_id res chain seq x y z
N SER A 1 8.11 13.54 -26.81
CA SER A 1 7.24 12.89 -25.81
C SER A 1 7.94 11.64 -25.29
N GLY A 2 8.30 11.64 -24.01
CA GLY A 2 8.96 10.51 -23.37
C GLY A 2 8.00 9.33 -23.18
N LYS A 3 8.56 8.13 -22.98
CA LYS A 3 7.81 6.94 -22.59
C LYS A 3 7.19 7.20 -21.21
N PHE A 4 5.87 7.01 -21.07
CA PHE A 4 5.10 7.25 -19.83
C PHE A 4 5.05 8.73 -19.38
N PRO A 5 4.40 9.61 -20.14
CA PRO A 5 4.26 11.02 -19.78
C PRO A 5 3.37 11.20 -18.54
N TYR A 6 3.58 12.28 -17.80
CA TYR A 6 2.78 12.65 -16.62
C TYR A 6 1.38 13.14 -17.01
N PHE A 7 1.29 13.92 -18.11
CA PHE A 7 0.04 14.39 -18.71
C PHE A 7 -0.14 13.79 -20.09
N SER A 8 -1.38 13.58 -20.50
CA SER A 8 -1.72 13.14 -21.85
C SER A 8 -2.96 13.84 -22.36
N GLU A 9 -2.88 14.37 -23.58
CA GLU A 9 -3.99 14.98 -24.30
C GLU A 9 -4.83 13.96 -25.07
N THR A 10 -4.35 12.71 -25.19
CA THR A 10 -4.96 11.67 -26.05
C THR A 10 -5.94 10.75 -25.31
N VAL A 11 -6.11 10.89 -24.00
CA VAL A 11 -6.96 10.02 -23.18
C VAL A 11 -8.43 10.39 -23.28
N ARG A 12 -8.75 11.65 -23.58
CA ARG A 12 -10.11 12.15 -23.77
C ARG A 12 -10.35 12.60 -25.21
N GLY A 13 -11.59 12.56 -25.63
CA GLY A 13 -11.99 13.02 -26.97
C GLY A 13 -11.89 14.53 -27.20
N THR A 14 -11.73 15.32 -26.14
CA THR A 14 -11.38 16.75 -26.19
C THR A 14 -9.92 16.92 -25.81
N LEU A 15 -9.19 17.81 -26.51
CA LEU A 15 -7.79 18.14 -26.21
C LEU A 15 -7.71 18.82 -24.83
N THR A 16 -7.59 18.00 -23.80
CA THR A 16 -7.41 18.43 -22.42
C THR A 16 -6.30 17.62 -21.79
N ASP A 17 -5.40 18.28 -21.07
CA ASP A 17 -4.37 17.61 -20.29
C ASP A 17 -4.99 16.72 -19.24
N VAL A 18 -4.74 15.41 -19.32
CA VAL A 18 -5.20 14.43 -18.36
C VAL A 18 -4.04 13.97 -17.49
N PHE A 19 -4.24 14.12 -16.21
CA PHE A 19 -3.33 13.64 -15.18
C PHE A 19 -3.34 12.12 -15.10
N LEU A 20 -2.22 11.45 -15.40
CA LEU A 20 -2.16 10.00 -15.57
C LEU A 20 -1.74 9.22 -14.32
N ILE A 21 -1.15 9.90 -13.33
CA ILE A 21 -0.49 9.24 -12.19
C ILE A 21 -1.40 8.31 -11.39
N TYR A 22 -2.69 8.58 -11.32
CA TYR A 22 -3.62 7.76 -10.53
C TYR A 22 -3.93 6.41 -11.16
N GLY A 23 -3.82 6.28 -12.46
CA GLY A 23 -4.31 5.10 -13.19
C GLY A 23 -3.31 4.42 -14.11
N GLN A 24 -2.15 5.02 -14.37
CA GLN A 24 -1.17 4.53 -15.34
C GLN A 24 0.26 4.70 -14.83
N PRO A 25 1.23 3.93 -15.38
CA PRO A 25 2.64 4.15 -15.07
C PRO A 25 3.09 5.49 -15.61
N VAL A 26 3.79 6.27 -14.79
CA VAL A 26 4.33 7.60 -15.15
C VAL A 26 5.82 7.61 -14.88
N ALA A 27 6.60 8.26 -15.73
CA ALA A 27 8.03 8.47 -15.53
C ALA A 27 8.27 9.68 -14.60
N ASP A 28 7.84 9.54 -13.37
CA ASP A 28 7.92 10.56 -12.32
C ASP A 28 8.32 9.91 -10.99
N TRP A 29 8.89 10.68 -10.05
CA TRP A 29 9.30 10.19 -8.74
C TRP A 29 8.13 9.58 -7.94
N ALA A 30 6.90 10.04 -8.16
CA ALA A 30 5.69 9.53 -7.51
C ALA A 30 5.45 8.03 -7.78
N ILE A 31 6.06 7.44 -8.83
CA ILE A 31 6.02 6.00 -9.08
C ILE A 31 6.66 5.18 -7.96
N LEU A 32 7.54 5.79 -7.14
CA LEU A 32 8.14 5.12 -5.97
C LEU A 32 7.08 4.68 -4.97
N PHE A 33 5.98 5.42 -4.85
CA PHE A 33 4.84 5.09 -3.98
C PHE A 33 3.84 4.12 -4.63
N ARG A 34 4.11 3.67 -5.86
CA ARG A 34 3.24 2.76 -6.61
C ARG A 34 3.97 1.49 -7.04
N PRO A 35 4.30 0.59 -6.09
CA PRO A 35 5.18 -0.56 -6.32
C PRO A 35 4.67 -1.51 -7.41
N PHE A 36 3.36 -1.62 -7.61
CA PHE A 36 2.80 -2.47 -8.67
C PHE A 36 3.09 -1.97 -10.08
N TYR A 37 3.46 -0.68 -10.25
CA TYR A 37 3.90 -0.13 -11.53
C TYR A 37 5.41 -0.24 -11.76
N TRP A 38 6.20 -0.66 -10.77
CA TRP A 38 7.66 -0.78 -10.94
C TRP A 38 8.06 -1.74 -12.05
N GLY A 39 7.23 -2.77 -12.32
CA GLY A 39 7.46 -3.68 -13.44
C GLY A 39 7.60 -2.97 -14.79
N TYR A 40 6.91 -1.85 -15.00
CA TYR A 40 7.00 -1.09 -16.26
C TYR A 40 8.31 -0.31 -16.41
N LEU A 41 9.04 -0.04 -15.30
CA LEU A 41 10.33 0.65 -15.33
C LEU A 41 11.45 -0.27 -15.83
N PHE A 42 11.41 -1.55 -15.44
CA PHE A 42 12.51 -2.50 -15.64
C PHE A 42 12.20 -3.58 -16.67
N LEU A 43 10.94 -3.80 -17.00
CA LEU A 43 10.50 -4.85 -17.89
C LEU A 43 9.87 -4.27 -19.18
N SER A 44 9.63 -5.14 -20.17
CA SER A 44 8.82 -4.76 -21.33
C SER A 44 7.37 -4.49 -20.94
N ILE A 45 6.63 -3.74 -21.75
CA ILE A 45 5.23 -3.34 -21.47
C ILE A 45 4.37 -4.57 -21.13
N GLY A 46 4.45 -5.66 -21.91
CA GLY A 46 3.68 -6.88 -21.64
C GLY A 46 4.05 -7.56 -20.32
N LYS A 47 5.35 -7.65 -20.00
CA LYS A 47 5.82 -8.20 -18.72
C LYS A 47 5.48 -7.26 -17.56
N GLY A 48 5.55 -5.95 -17.75
CA GLY A 48 5.13 -4.95 -16.77
C GLY A 48 3.63 -5.06 -16.45
N MET A 49 2.79 -5.30 -17.47
CA MET A 49 1.37 -5.57 -17.29
C MET A 49 1.14 -6.86 -16.50
N ALA A 50 1.83 -7.94 -16.82
CA ALA A 50 1.75 -9.19 -16.06
C ALA A 50 2.18 -8.98 -14.60
N PHE A 51 3.27 -8.26 -14.36
CA PHE A 51 3.72 -7.88 -13.01
C PHE A 51 2.64 -7.11 -12.25
N PHE A 52 2.01 -6.12 -12.88
CA PHE A 52 0.94 -5.32 -12.29
C PHE A 52 -0.27 -6.17 -11.89
N TRP A 53 -0.76 -7.04 -12.78
CA TRP A 53 -1.93 -7.86 -12.51
C TRP A 53 -1.65 -8.97 -11.51
N CYS A 54 -0.65 -9.81 -11.78
CA CYS A 54 -0.29 -10.93 -10.90
C CYS A 54 0.25 -10.45 -9.55
N GLY A 55 1.04 -9.38 -9.56
CA GLY A 55 1.59 -8.81 -8.33
C GLY A 55 0.52 -8.39 -7.34
N ARG A 56 -0.58 -7.77 -7.80
CA ARG A 56 -1.71 -7.39 -6.95
C ARG A 56 -2.43 -8.60 -6.36
N TYR A 57 -2.67 -9.66 -7.16
CA TYR A 57 -3.28 -10.89 -6.66
C TYR A 57 -2.42 -11.55 -5.58
N ILE A 58 -1.14 -11.72 -5.87
CA ILE A 58 -0.19 -12.34 -4.96
C ILE A 58 -0.05 -11.51 -3.69
N ALA A 59 0.13 -10.19 -3.82
CA ALA A 59 0.28 -9.30 -2.67
C ALA A 59 -1.00 -9.27 -1.81
N LEU A 60 -2.20 -9.19 -2.42
CA LEU A 60 -3.45 -9.22 -1.67
C LEU A 60 -3.59 -10.51 -0.87
N PHE A 61 -3.30 -11.67 -1.47
CA PHE A 61 -3.37 -12.95 -0.78
C PHE A 61 -2.38 -13.04 0.37
N LEU A 62 -1.10 -12.75 0.13
CA LEU A 62 -0.05 -12.88 1.15
C LEU A 62 -0.23 -11.88 2.29
N VAL A 63 -0.53 -10.63 1.98
CA VAL A 63 -0.75 -9.59 2.99
C VAL A 63 -2.01 -9.89 3.80
N SER A 64 -3.08 -10.35 3.15
CA SER A 64 -4.30 -10.77 3.85
C SER A 64 -4.07 -12.01 4.72
N PHE A 65 -3.25 -12.95 4.28
CA PHE A 65 -2.87 -14.11 5.11
C PHE A 65 -2.12 -13.66 6.37
N GLU A 66 -1.09 -12.83 6.24
CA GLU A 66 -0.33 -12.33 7.39
C GLU A 66 -1.20 -11.46 8.31
N PHE A 67 -2.07 -10.64 7.75
CA PHE A 67 -3.03 -9.85 8.53
C PHE A 67 -4.05 -10.75 9.26
N GLY A 68 -4.51 -11.81 8.60
CA GLY A 68 -5.31 -12.86 9.22
C GLY A 68 -4.58 -13.55 10.38
N MET A 69 -3.27 -13.81 10.23
CA MET A 69 -2.42 -14.35 11.32
C MET A 69 -2.36 -13.41 12.52
N LEU A 70 -2.33 -12.10 12.28
CA LEU A 70 -2.39 -11.11 13.36
C LEU A 70 -3.75 -11.14 14.07
N LEU A 71 -4.86 -11.16 13.34
CA LEU A 71 -6.21 -11.11 13.89
C LEU A 71 -6.63 -12.41 14.59
N THR A 72 -6.13 -13.56 14.14
CA THR A 72 -6.56 -14.88 14.61
C THR A 72 -5.58 -15.53 15.59
N GLU A 73 -4.66 -14.76 16.17
CA GLU A 73 -3.63 -15.29 17.09
C GLU A 73 -2.87 -16.48 16.48
N LYS A 74 -2.43 -16.31 15.22
CA LYS A 74 -1.64 -17.29 14.44
C LYS A 74 -2.37 -18.59 14.08
N LYS A 75 -3.70 -18.59 14.02
CA LYS A 75 -4.48 -19.76 13.57
C LYS A 75 -4.46 -19.86 12.03
N LYS A 76 -3.54 -20.62 11.48
CA LYS A 76 -3.28 -20.71 10.03
C LYS A 76 -4.52 -21.01 9.19
N GLY A 77 -5.39 -21.93 9.63
CA GLY A 77 -6.60 -22.28 8.88
C GLY A 77 -7.54 -21.08 8.69
N LEU A 78 -7.81 -20.34 9.78
CA LEU A 78 -8.64 -19.14 9.73
C LEU A 78 -7.99 -18.04 8.89
N SER A 79 -6.67 -17.88 8.97
CA SER A 79 -5.92 -16.89 8.20
C SER A 79 -5.96 -17.17 6.71
N VAL A 80 -5.85 -18.43 6.30
CA VAL A 80 -6.01 -18.85 4.89
C VAL A 80 -7.44 -18.58 4.42
N THR A 81 -8.44 -18.92 5.23
CA THR A 81 -9.86 -18.66 4.90
C THR A 81 -10.09 -17.14 4.72
N TYR A 82 -9.58 -16.32 5.63
CA TYR A 82 -9.65 -14.86 5.51
C TYR A 82 -8.98 -14.37 4.22
N ALA A 83 -7.78 -14.85 3.89
CA ALA A 83 -7.07 -14.45 2.67
C ALA A 83 -7.86 -14.82 1.39
N PHE A 84 -8.47 -16.00 1.36
CA PHE A 84 -9.34 -16.40 0.24
C PHE A 84 -10.63 -15.57 0.18
N MET A 85 -11.25 -15.29 1.34
CA MET A 85 -12.43 -14.41 1.38
C MET A 85 -12.10 -13.00 0.85
N MET A 86 -10.95 -12.44 1.23
CA MET A 86 -10.51 -11.14 0.71
C MET A 86 -10.24 -11.20 -0.79
N LEU A 87 -9.52 -12.23 -1.27
CA LEU A 87 -9.16 -12.36 -2.67
C LEU A 87 -10.38 -12.54 -3.57
N PHE A 88 -11.34 -13.38 -3.17
CA PHE A 88 -12.52 -13.70 -3.95
C PHE A 88 -13.79 -12.93 -3.55
N ALA A 89 -13.68 -11.92 -2.69
CA ALA A 89 -14.79 -11.05 -2.34
C ALA A 89 -15.40 -10.44 -3.61
N PRO A 90 -16.74 -10.44 -3.79
CA PRO A 90 -17.38 -9.87 -4.97
C PRO A 90 -16.98 -8.44 -5.25
N ALA A 91 -16.82 -7.62 -4.20
CA ALA A 91 -16.36 -6.24 -4.33
C ALA A 91 -14.92 -6.16 -4.89
N VAL A 92 -14.01 -7.03 -4.43
CA VAL A 92 -12.64 -7.09 -4.94
C VAL A 92 -12.61 -7.51 -6.40
N GLN A 93 -13.38 -8.55 -6.77
CA GLN A 93 -13.46 -9.03 -8.14
C GLN A 93 -14.06 -7.99 -9.09
N TRP A 94 -15.10 -7.30 -8.66
CA TRP A 94 -15.74 -6.25 -9.44
C TRP A 94 -14.83 -5.05 -9.68
N TRP A 95 -14.12 -4.60 -8.64
CA TRP A 95 -13.25 -3.41 -8.68
C TRP A 95 -11.79 -3.73 -9.01
N PHE A 96 -11.47 -4.99 -9.32
CA PHE A 96 -10.08 -5.40 -9.56
C PHE A 96 -9.45 -4.71 -10.78
N ALA A 97 -10.22 -4.47 -11.82
CA ALA A 97 -9.77 -3.79 -13.03
C ALA A 97 -9.67 -2.27 -12.86
N ILE A 98 -10.41 -1.72 -11.89
CA ILE A 98 -10.43 -0.28 -11.62
C ILE A 98 -9.36 0.05 -10.59
N ASN A 99 -8.54 1.03 -10.91
CA ASN A 99 -7.38 1.39 -10.13
C ASN A 99 -7.72 1.83 -8.70
N GLY A 100 -6.91 1.38 -7.76
CA GLY A 100 -6.83 1.89 -6.41
C GLY A 100 -7.52 1.05 -5.35
N PHE A 101 -8.64 0.38 -5.61
CA PHE A 101 -9.38 -0.34 -4.58
C PHE A 101 -8.59 -1.50 -3.97
N VAL A 102 -8.01 -2.35 -4.82
CA VAL A 102 -7.21 -3.50 -4.37
C VAL A 102 -5.93 -3.05 -3.68
N GLU A 103 -5.27 -2.04 -4.23
CA GLU A 103 -4.07 -1.44 -3.65
C GLU A 103 -4.38 -0.82 -2.28
N MET A 104 -5.51 -0.13 -2.11
CA MET A 104 -5.93 0.41 -0.80
C MET A 104 -6.10 -0.69 0.24
N LEU A 105 -6.70 -1.84 -0.12
CA LEU A 105 -6.82 -2.99 0.79
C LEU A 105 -5.45 -3.56 1.18
N ILE A 106 -4.52 -3.64 0.23
CA ILE A 106 -3.15 -4.10 0.48
C ILE A 106 -2.44 -3.10 1.40
N TYR A 107 -2.47 -1.80 1.08
CA TYR A 107 -1.79 -0.76 1.84
C TYR A 107 -2.34 -0.63 3.27
N PHE A 108 -3.66 -0.76 3.44
CA PHE A 108 -4.28 -0.82 4.76
C PHE A 108 -3.68 -1.94 5.62
N GLN A 109 -3.80 -3.17 5.16
CA GLN A 109 -3.35 -4.34 5.93
C GLN A 109 -1.83 -4.33 6.14
N LEU A 110 -1.08 -3.98 5.10
CA LEU A 110 0.38 -3.89 5.16
C LEU A 110 0.85 -2.83 6.14
N SER A 111 0.23 -1.66 6.18
CA SER A 111 0.59 -0.60 7.12
C SER A 111 0.43 -1.04 8.57
N ILE A 112 -0.64 -1.77 8.91
CA ILE A 112 -0.86 -2.30 10.25
C ILE A 112 0.18 -3.37 10.61
N LEU A 113 0.47 -4.30 9.69
CA LEU A 113 1.50 -5.32 9.89
C LEU A 113 2.88 -4.70 10.12
N LEU A 114 3.24 -3.72 9.31
CA LEU A 114 4.51 -3.01 9.44
C LEU A 114 4.58 -2.19 10.73
N LEU A 115 3.48 -1.59 11.17
CA LEU A 115 3.38 -0.89 12.45
C LEU A 115 3.64 -1.85 13.61
N CYS A 116 2.97 -3.02 13.63
CA CYS A 116 3.21 -4.05 14.64
C CYS A 116 4.67 -4.54 14.63
N CYS A 117 5.23 -4.76 13.45
CA CYS A 117 6.62 -5.16 13.29
C CYS A 117 7.57 -4.08 13.80
N TYR A 118 7.34 -2.80 13.49
CA TYR A 118 8.11 -1.67 13.95
C TYR A 118 8.16 -1.57 15.48
N MET A 119 7.01 -1.78 16.14
CA MET A 119 6.91 -1.71 17.59
C MET A 119 7.68 -2.84 18.29
N LYS A 120 7.70 -4.03 17.71
CA LYS A 120 8.31 -5.25 18.33
C LYS A 120 9.78 -5.43 18.03
N THR A 121 10.27 -4.93 16.90
CA THR A 121 11.63 -5.20 16.45
C THR A 121 12.68 -4.35 17.20
N GLU A 122 13.82 -4.97 17.51
CA GLU A 122 14.98 -4.27 18.11
C GLU A 122 15.99 -3.80 17.07
N LYS A 123 16.03 -4.48 15.91
CA LYS A 123 17.04 -4.22 14.89
C LYS A 123 16.73 -2.95 14.11
N GLN A 124 17.65 -1.99 14.13
CA GLN A 124 17.50 -0.70 13.47
C GLN A 124 17.16 -0.80 11.98
N TRP A 125 17.84 -1.66 11.23
CA TRP A 125 17.59 -1.80 9.80
C TRP A 125 16.17 -2.28 9.51
N GLN A 126 15.61 -3.16 10.36
CA GLN A 126 14.22 -3.61 10.23
C GLN A 126 13.23 -2.48 10.50
N ARG A 127 13.51 -1.63 11.49
CA ARG A 127 12.69 -0.43 11.76
C ARG A 127 12.68 0.52 10.57
N ILE A 128 13.85 0.78 9.97
CA ILE A 128 13.95 1.62 8.77
C ILE A 128 13.13 1.01 7.62
N LEU A 129 13.21 -0.30 7.39
CA LEU A 129 12.43 -0.97 6.36
C LEU A 129 10.92 -0.90 6.63
N CYS A 130 10.48 -1.11 7.88
CA CYS A 130 9.08 -0.97 8.26
C CYS A 130 8.59 0.47 8.00
N LEU A 131 9.35 1.46 8.40
CA LEU A 131 9.01 2.87 8.20
C LEU A 131 8.94 3.23 6.71
N ALA A 132 9.92 2.80 5.91
CA ALA A 132 9.91 2.99 4.46
C ALA A 132 8.69 2.32 3.81
N GLY A 133 8.34 1.09 4.23
CA GLY A 133 7.14 0.40 3.76
C GLY A 133 5.84 1.11 4.14
N ILE A 134 5.75 1.69 5.34
CA ILE A 134 4.61 2.52 5.77
C ILE A 134 4.52 3.78 4.90
N MET A 135 5.64 4.45 4.63
CA MET A 135 5.66 5.63 3.75
C MET A 135 5.20 5.30 2.33
N ILE A 136 5.69 4.20 1.75
CA ILE A 136 5.26 3.73 0.42
C ILE A 136 3.76 3.42 0.44
N SER A 137 3.26 2.73 1.46
CA SER A 137 1.84 2.40 1.59
C SER A 137 0.97 3.65 1.74
N ALA A 138 1.41 4.63 2.55
CA ALA A 138 0.70 5.89 2.74
C ALA A 138 0.67 6.72 1.45
N GLY A 139 1.79 6.85 0.75
CA GLY A 139 1.87 7.54 -0.54
C GLY A 139 1.02 6.86 -1.61
N GLY A 140 1.11 5.53 -1.71
CA GLY A 140 0.27 4.75 -2.61
C GLY A 140 -1.23 4.91 -2.31
N PHE A 141 -1.61 4.94 -1.03
CA PHE A 141 -2.98 5.19 -0.60
C PHE A 141 -3.46 6.59 -1.01
N ILE A 142 -2.65 7.63 -0.80
CA ILE A 142 -2.99 9.01 -1.20
C ILE A 142 -3.13 9.12 -2.71
N LEU A 143 -2.22 8.51 -3.48
CA LEU A 143 -2.21 8.56 -4.94
C LEU A 143 -3.33 7.76 -5.63
N THR A 144 -4.19 7.06 -4.89
CA THR A 144 -5.39 6.46 -5.48
C THR A 144 -6.45 7.50 -5.85
N ILE A 145 -6.44 8.68 -5.23
CA ILE A 145 -7.27 9.86 -5.53
C ILE A 145 -8.75 9.49 -5.76
N TYR A 146 -9.30 8.66 -4.85
CA TYR A 146 -10.72 8.29 -4.89
C TYR A 146 -11.36 8.42 -3.51
N PRO A 147 -11.84 9.64 -3.15
CA PRO A 147 -12.32 9.94 -1.79
C PRO A 147 -13.42 9.02 -1.26
N ALA A 148 -14.30 8.52 -2.14
CA ALA A 148 -15.40 7.64 -1.75
C ALA A 148 -14.92 6.34 -1.04
N TRP A 149 -13.74 5.84 -1.40
CA TRP A 149 -13.12 4.67 -0.75
C TRP A 149 -12.05 5.07 0.26
N GLN A 150 -11.33 6.16 0.00
CA GLN A 150 -10.25 6.62 0.88
C GLN A 150 -10.75 7.03 2.25
N ILE A 151 -11.88 7.75 2.35
CA ILE A 151 -12.39 8.23 3.62
C ILE A 151 -12.79 7.08 4.56
N PRO A 152 -13.69 6.13 4.17
CA PRO A 152 -14.01 4.99 5.02
C PRO A 152 -12.79 4.13 5.36
N MET A 153 -11.88 3.95 4.39
CA MET A 153 -10.67 3.16 4.59
C MET A 153 -9.69 3.85 5.56
N ALA A 154 -9.60 5.19 5.53
CA ALA A 154 -8.79 5.95 6.49
C ALA A 154 -9.29 5.80 7.92
N TYR A 155 -10.62 5.82 8.14
CA TYR A 155 -11.19 5.52 9.46
C TYR A 155 -10.88 4.09 9.90
N LEU A 156 -10.94 3.12 8.98
CA LEU A 156 -10.58 1.74 9.28
C LEU A 156 -9.08 1.61 9.65
N ILE A 157 -8.20 2.26 8.90
CA ILE A 157 -6.75 2.31 9.22
C ILE A 157 -6.53 2.91 10.60
N ALA A 158 -7.19 4.03 10.91
CA ALA A 158 -7.06 4.69 12.21
C ALA A 158 -7.58 3.79 13.35
N GLY A 159 -8.76 3.21 13.22
CA GLY A 159 -9.36 2.35 14.25
C GLY A 159 -8.53 1.08 14.50
N VAL A 160 -8.18 0.35 13.45
CA VAL A 160 -7.36 -0.87 13.57
C VAL A 160 -5.93 -0.53 13.98
N GLY A 161 -5.39 0.60 13.54
CA GLY A 161 -4.08 1.09 13.97
C GLY A 161 -4.03 1.39 15.47
N ILE A 162 -5.04 2.08 16.00
CA ILE A 162 -5.16 2.33 17.44
C ILE A 162 -5.27 1.01 18.21
N TRP A 163 -6.14 0.09 17.76
CA TRP A 163 -6.24 -1.24 18.36
C TRP A 163 -4.87 -1.96 18.36
N ALA A 164 -4.16 -1.97 17.24
CA ALA A 164 -2.86 -2.62 17.12
C ALA A 164 -1.81 -2.00 18.07
N ILE A 165 -1.83 -0.68 18.26
CA ILE A 165 -0.95 0.02 19.21
C ILE A 165 -1.29 -0.40 20.64
N LEU A 166 -2.57 -0.39 21.02
CA LEU A 166 -3.00 -0.74 22.37
C LEU A 166 -2.69 -2.18 22.71
N GLU A 167 -2.94 -3.11 21.79
CA GLU A 167 -2.66 -4.54 21.96
C GLU A 167 -1.17 -4.82 22.14
N ASN A 168 -0.31 -4.11 21.41
CA ASN A 168 1.13 -4.33 21.43
C ASN A 168 1.90 -3.33 22.32
N TYR A 169 1.18 -2.48 23.09
CA TYR A 169 1.80 -1.42 23.88
C TYR A 169 2.83 -1.95 24.89
N GLN A 170 2.55 -3.07 25.55
CA GLN A 170 3.45 -3.68 26.52
C GLN A 170 4.72 -4.29 25.90
N GLU A 171 4.65 -4.69 24.63
CA GLU A 171 5.78 -5.20 23.87
C GLU A 171 6.54 -4.10 23.12
N CYS A 172 6.09 -2.86 23.24
CA CYS A 172 6.64 -1.72 22.52
C CYS A 172 8.06 -1.40 22.99
N ARG A 173 9.04 -1.53 22.09
CA ARG A 173 10.45 -1.28 22.32
C ARG A 173 10.95 0.03 21.72
N MET A 174 10.06 1.02 21.63
CA MET A 174 10.42 2.33 21.04
C MET A 174 11.39 3.10 21.94
N GLN A 175 12.41 3.68 21.31
CA GLN A 175 13.41 4.52 21.94
C GLN A 175 13.22 5.98 21.52
N LYS A 176 13.85 6.92 22.22
CA LYS A 176 13.82 8.36 21.85
C LYS A 176 14.25 8.61 20.40
N ARG A 177 15.17 7.81 19.89
CA ARG A 177 15.65 7.86 18.50
C ARG A 177 14.57 7.54 17.48
N ASP A 178 13.60 6.69 17.82
CA ASP A 178 12.51 6.31 16.92
C ASP A 178 11.59 7.48 16.65
N TRP A 179 11.34 8.33 17.63
CA TRP A 179 10.58 9.56 17.45
C TRP A 179 11.25 10.54 16.48
N ILE A 180 12.59 10.61 16.52
CA ILE A 180 13.37 11.40 15.57
C ILE A 180 13.23 10.80 14.15
N MET A 181 13.34 9.47 14.01
CA MET A 181 13.18 8.81 12.70
C MET A 181 11.79 9.00 12.13
N ILE A 182 10.74 8.86 12.95
CA ILE A 182 9.35 9.13 12.55
C ILE A 182 9.18 10.58 12.11
N GLY A 183 9.74 11.54 12.88
CA GLY A 183 9.72 12.95 12.53
C GLY A 183 10.40 13.24 11.19
N ILE A 184 11.58 12.67 10.95
CA ILE A 184 12.29 12.80 9.66
C ILE A 184 11.46 12.19 8.53
N ALA A 185 10.92 10.97 8.72
CA ALA A 185 10.10 10.31 7.72
C ALA A 185 8.85 11.13 7.38
N ALA A 186 8.15 11.67 8.37
CA ALA A 186 6.99 12.53 8.17
C ALA A 186 7.36 13.81 7.42
N THR A 187 8.49 14.44 7.76
CA THR A 187 8.96 15.65 7.06
C THR A 187 9.30 15.35 5.60
N VAL A 188 10.05 14.28 5.34
CA VAL A 188 10.39 13.84 3.98
C VAL A 188 9.13 13.52 3.18
N PHE A 189 8.17 12.85 3.79
CA PHE A 189 6.91 12.51 3.14
C PHE A 189 6.05 13.74 2.79
N CYS A 190 6.00 14.75 3.67
CA CYS A 190 5.28 15.99 3.41
C CYS A 190 5.98 16.90 2.40
N ALA A 191 7.30 16.76 2.23
CA ALA A 191 8.10 17.53 1.28
C ALA A 191 8.13 16.89 -0.12
N ALA A 192 7.74 15.64 -0.23
CA ALA A 192 7.71 14.85 -1.45
C ALA A 192 6.36 14.97 -2.16
#